data_11e44151799b85c5fddcfff64fb6e9de
#
_entry.id   11e44151799b85c5fddcfff64fb6e9de
#
_cell.length_a   1.000
_cell.length_b   1.000
_cell.length_c   1.000
_cell.angle_alpha   90.00
_cell.angle_beta   90.00
_cell.angle_gamma   90.00
#
_symmetry.space_group_name_H-M   'P 1'
#
loop_
_entity.id
_entity.type
_entity.pdbx_description
1 polymer ?
#
loop_
_entity_poly.entity_id
_entity_poly.type
_entity_poly.pdbx_seq_one_letter_code
_entity_poly.pdbx_strand_id
1 'polypeptide(L)'
;MDRIALFLIFVLFSFAFSQLPQEYALLSEFLQKRDLALGERLLRDYPNAVFVDDLRLLLAEEYYRRGELRRAEELLKEINPRALKFDYVERYAYLWRAMNLDKKTALLNLPHLFKDYIPEVFLTEEERLKVGQELIRRRQYREAINLLQGIPKACALLGEAYERLRLYKEAMEVLKDCNSREGTLRYARVVFNVSEEEFKRALLKLKGYEEYNQALFYAGRLSLYRGDYQKALEWFSIMEEAYQKHFQLGLVLFILEEYQGAVDAFQKALNLSSSEEEKAQAHFWLYKGYERLRDFQKAGEHLLKASKGIGFYSTMAKVKLGEPVAIRGLKAFFASAEETSMASIIRSITEAGFLHYARLKAFRNIDKFTTSDIIAIQRFDPFLAIRLAVRRFGIRSDIYQYVAYPTPYREFVEEAYKTFGVDKNLIWAVMRQESLFDPWAISPSGAKGLMQLMDFTAREVSQRYRITNNVFSPRENILLGTAYLKEMIELWNGDWVRAIASYNAGPNRVRGFIQHADPYVFIETIPISETRNYVKRVLENYYIYRALN
;
A
#
# COMPACT_ATOMS: atom_id res chain seq x y z
N MET A 1 37.73 -18.89 15.28
CA MET A 1 36.77 -18.08 16.03
C MET A 1 37.13 -18.14 17.50
N ASP A 2 37.53 -17.02 18.06
CA ASP A 2 38.05 -16.93 19.41
C ASP A 2 37.02 -17.34 20.46
N ARG A 3 37.47 -18.09 21.48
CA ARG A 3 36.63 -18.48 22.65
C ARG A 3 35.95 -17.29 23.32
N ILE A 4 36.51 -16.09 23.21
CA ILE A 4 35.94 -14.83 23.73
C ILE A 4 34.75 -14.38 22.86
N ALA A 5 34.80 -14.54 21.54
CA ALA A 5 33.68 -14.20 20.67
C ALA A 5 32.46 -15.15 20.89
N LEU A 6 32.74 -16.45 21.10
CA LEU A 6 31.70 -17.42 21.46
C LEU A 6 31.11 -17.15 22.84
N PHE A 7 31.93 -16.74 23.82
CA PHE A 7 31.46 -16.38 25.16
C PHE A 7 30.64 -15.07 25.15
N LEU A 8 31.08 -14.06 24.39
CA LEU A 8 30.30 -12.82 24.20
C LEU A 8 28.98 -13.06 23.47
N ILE A 9 28.96 -13.91 22.45
CA ILE A 9 27.72 -14.33 21.78
C ILE A 9 26.81 -15.07 22.74
N PHE A 10 27.34 -15.98 23.59
CA PHE A 10 26.58 -16.73 24.58
C PHE A 10 26.05 -15.82 25.70
N VAL A 11 26.81 -14.84 26.16
CA VAL A 11 26.41 -13.86 27.18
C VAL A 11 25.37 -12.89 26.59
N LEU A 12 25.51 -12.43 25.36
CA LEU A 12 24.50 -11.59 24.69
C LEU A 12 23.21 -12.39 24.43
N PHE A 13 23.31 -13.65 24.03
CA PHE A 13 22.13 -14.54 23.91
C PHE A 13 21.45 -14.79 25.26
N SER A 14 22.22 -15.01 26.33
CA SER A 14 21.65 -15.22 27.67
C SER A 14 21.03 -13.94 28.26
N PHE A 15 21.54 -12.77 27.93
CA PHE A 15 20.97 -11.48 28.37
C PHE A 15 19.67 -11.15 27.60
N ALA A 16 19.60 -11.43 26.31
CA ALA A 16 18.39 -11.29 25.51
C ALA A 16 17.28 -12.25 26.00
N PHE A 17 17.62 -13.47 26.38
CA PHE A 17 16.68 -14.45 26.95
C PHE A 17 16.18 -14.07 28.35
N SER A 18 16.94 -13.32 29.14
CA SER A 18 16.50 -12.89 30.49
C SER A 18 15.35 -11.88 30.47
N GLN A 19 15.12 -11.22 29.34
CA GLN A 19 14.01 -10.25 29.16
C GLN A 19 12.87 -10.79 28.29
N LEU A 20 13.01 -11.99 27.72
CA LEU A 20 11.97 -12.59 26.89
C LEU A 20 10.76 -12.96 27.77
N PRO A 21 9.55 -12.48 27.48
CA PRO A 21 8.36 -12.88 28.26
C PRO A 21 8.19 -14.40 28.25
N GLN A 22 7.77 -14.93 29.39
CA GLN A 22 7.72 -16.38 29.64
C GLN A 22 6.89 -17.12 28.58
N GLU A 23 5.79 -16.54 28.12
CA GLU A 23 4.97 -17.12 27.07
C GLU A 23 5.73 -17.38 25.77
N TYR A 24 6.69 -16.53 25.40
CA TYR A 24 7.51 -16.71 24.18
C TYR A 24 8.66 -17.68 24.39
N ALA A 25 9.22 -17.74 25.60
CA ALA A 25 10.22 -18.76 25.94
C ALA A 25 9.61 -20.16 25.86
N LEU A 26 8.44 -20.36 26.44
CA LEU A 26 7.68 -21.61 26.37
C LEU A 26 7.22 -21.93 24.94
N LEU A 27 6.81 -20.91 24.14
CA LEU A 27 6.48 -21.09 22.73
C LEU A 27 7.70 -21.57 21.93
N SER A 28 8.87 -20.98 22.17
CA SER A 28 10.12 -21.41 21.51
C SER A 28 10.44 -22.87 21.84
N GLU A 29 10.33 -23.26 23.11
CA GLU A 29 10.52 -24.63 23.56
C GLU A 29 9.51 -25.60 22.91
N PHE A 30 8.22 -25.22 22.86
CA PHE A 30 7.20 -26.01 22.16
C PHE A 30 7.50 -26.18 20.67
N LEU A 31 7.94 -25.12 19.98
CA LEU A 31 8.27 -25.20 18.56
C LEU A 31 9.45 -26.15 18.27
N GLN A 32 10.38 -26.27 19.20
CA GLN A 32 11.51 -27.19 19.10
C GLN A 32 11.14 -28.64 19.41
N LYS A 33 10.44 -28.85 20.53
CA LYS A 33 10.17 -30.21 21.08
C LYS A 33 8.87 -30.82 20.58
N ARG A 34 7.89 -30.00 20.14
CA ARG A 34 6.52 -30.44 19.77
C ARG A 34 5.83 -31.22 20.89
N ASP A 35 6.13 -30.87 22.13
CA ASP A 35 5.54 -31.49 23.31
C ASP A 35 4.08 -31.01 23.50
N LEU A 36 3.12 -31.93 23.37
CA LEU A 36 1.69 -31.64 23.51
C LEU A 36 1.34 -31.11 24.90
N ALA A 37 1.92 -31.65 25.96
CA ALA A 37 1.63 -31.20 27.31
C ALA A 37 2.06 -29.74 27.53
N LEU A 38 3.21 -29.36 26.97
CA LEU A 38 3.69 -27.98 26.97
C LEU A 38 2.77 -27.06 26.16
N GLY A 39 2.32 -27.50 24.96
CA GLY A 39 1.40 -26.73 24.13
C GLY A 39 0.02 -26.50 24.79
N GLU A 40 -0.57 -27.53 25.40
CA GLU A 40 -1.82 -27.42 26.17
C GLU A 40 -1.67 -26.51 27.39
N ARG A 41 -0.52 -26.56 28.06
CA ARG A 41 -0.20 -25.65 29.15
C ARG A 41 -0.15 -24.20 28.64
N LEU A 42 0.49 -23.94 27.53
CA LEU A 42 0.54 -22.60 26.91
C LEU A 42 -0.84 -22.06 26.58
N LEU A 43 -1.74 -22.87 26.01
CA LEU A 43 -3.12 -22.47 25.73
C LEU A 43 -3.88 -22.10 27.00
N ARG A 44 -3.71 -22.91 28.07
CA ARG A 44 -4.39 -22.69 29.34
C ARG A 44 -3.86 -21.46 30.08
N ASP A 45 -2.53 -21.32 30.17
CA ASP A 45 -1.89 -20.28 30.98
C ASP A 45 -1.88 -18.91 30.25
N TYR A 46 -1.93 -18.90 28.89
CA TYR A 46 -1.88 -17.68 28.06
C TYR A 46 -2.98 -17.63 27.00
N PRO A 47 -4.27 -17.72 27.36
CA PRO A 47 -5.39 -17.82 26.40
C PRO A 47 -5.56 -16.60 25.51
N ASN A 48 -5.01 -15.46 25.92
CA ASN A 48 -5.08 -14.19 25.19
C ASN A 48 -3.75 -13.83 24.45
N ALA A 49 -2.80 -14.75 24.38
CA ALA A 49 -1.56 -14.51 23.66
C ALA A 49 -1.82 -14.24 22.17
N VAL A 50 -0.98 -13.39 21.56
CA VAL A 50 -1.16 -13.01 20.15
C VAL A 50 -0.97 -14.18 19.18
N PHE A 51 -0.34 -15.26 19.62
CA PHE A 51 -0.05 -16.47 18.85
C PHE A 51 -1.04 -17.62 19.14
N VAL A 52 -2.11 -17.40 19.87
CA VAL A 52 -2.96 -18.49 20.37
C VAL A 52 -3.59 -19.30 19.24
N ASP A 53 -4.04 -18.65 18.15
CA ASP A 53 -4.64 -19.36 17.02
C ASP A 53 -3.58 -20.15 16.22
N ASP A 54 -2.37 -19.61 16.06
CA ASP A 54 -1.25 -20.33 15.47
C ASP A 54 -0.84 -21.54 16.30
N LEU A 55 -0.83 -21.41 17.62
CA LEU A 55 -0.55 -22.51 18.56
C LEU A 55 -1.62 -23.61 18.48
N ARG A 56 -2.91 -23.23 18.43
CA ARG A 56 -4.01 -24.18 18.22
C ARG A 56 -3.83 -25.01 16.95
N LEU A 57 -3.44 -24.33 15.84
CA LEU A 57 -3.17 -25.02 14.58
C LEU A 57 -2.02 -26.02 14.72
N LEU A 58 -0.92 -25.61 15.31
CA LEU A 58 0.25 -26.47 15.49
C LEU A 58 -0.05 -27.69 16.38
N LEU A 59 -0.85 -27.50 17.42
CA LEU A 59 -1.33 -28.60 18.27
C LEU A 59 -2.30 -29.52 17.52
N ALA A 60 -3.24 -28.95 16.75
CA ALA A 60 -4.17 -29.73 15.95
C ALA A 60 -3.44 -30.62 14.93
N GLU A 61 -2.38 -30.11 14.28
CA GLU A 61 -1.53 -30.89 13.39
C GLU A 61 -0.82 -32.04 14.10
N GLU A 62 -0.33 -31.81 15.31
CA GLU A 62 0.37 -32.82 16.09
C GLU A 62 -0.59 -33.91 16.58
N TYR A 63 -1.79 -33.53 17.08
CA TYR A 63 -2.85 -34.48 17.44
C TYR A 63 -3.33 -35.29 16.24
N TYR A 64 -3.51 -34.64 15.07
CA TYR A 64 -3.86 -35.32 13.83
C TYR A 64 -2.82 -36.39 13.43
N ARG A 65 -1.52 -36.05 13.52
CA ARG A 65 -0.43 -37.02 13.22
C ARG A 65 -0.42 -38.23 14.16
N ARG A 66 -0.87 -38.05 15.40
CA ARG A 66 -0.96 -39.12 16.40
C ARG A 66 -2.28 -39.91 16.33
N GLY A 67 -3.21 -39.51 15.43
CA GLY A 67 -4.50 -40.16 15.31
C GLY A 67 -5.53 -39.72 16.35
N GLU A 68 -5.24 -38.72 17.16
CA GLU A 68 -6.14 -38.14 18.17
C GLU A 68 -7.10 -37.12 17.52
N LEU A 69 -7.93 -37.62 16.58
CA LEU A 69 -8.72 -36.79 15.66
C LEU A 69 -9.73 -35.88 16.38
N ARG A 70 -10.33 -36.36 17.48
CA ARG A 70 -11.32 -35.57 18.23
C ARG A 70 -10.70 -34.29 18.80
N ARG A 71 -9.52 -34.39 19.41
CA ARG A 71 -8.85 -33.20 19.97
C ARG A 71 -8.35 -32.25 18.88
N ALA A 72 -7.86 -32.78 17.76
CA ALA A 72 -7.49 -31.98 16.61
C ALA A 72 -8.69 -31.18 16.07
N GLU A 73 -9.87 -31.81 15.94
CA GLU A 73 -11.11 -31.16 15.50
C GLU A 73 -11.57 -30.05 16.43
N GLU A 74 -11.56 -30.30 17.75
CA GLU A 74 -11.90 -29.29 18.77
C GLU A 74 -11.03 -28.05 18.62
N LEU A 75 -9.71 -28.22 18.53
CA LEU A 75 -8.77 -27.11 18.36
C LEU A 75 -8.99 -26.34 17.06
N LEU A 76 -9.21 -27.04 15.94
CA LEU A 76 -9.44 -26.39 14.64
C LEU A 76 -10.70 -25.53 14.62
N LYS A 77 -11.77 -25.98 15.29
CA LYS A 77 -13.03 -25.24 15.39
C LYS A 77 -12.91 -23.95 16.22
N GLU A 78 -11.98 -23.90 17.17
CA GLU A 78 -11.71 -22.74 17.99
C GLU A 78 -10.84 -21.68 17.30
N ILE A 79 -10.16 -22.01 16.20
CA ILE A 79 -9.29 -21.09 15.47
C ILE A 79 -10.10 -20.01 14.76
N ASN A 80 -9.69 -18.76 14.93
CA ASN A 80 -10.05 -17.69 14.00
C ASN A 80 -9.07 -17.69 12.81
N PRO A 81 -9.45 -18.21 11.63
CA PRO A 81 -8.49 -18.37 10.52
C PRO A 81 -7.99 -17.03 9.95
N ARG A 82 -8.67 -15.90 10.26
CA ARG A 82 -8.21 -14.56 9.89
C ARG A 82 -7.12 -14.00 10.82
N ALA A 83 -6.93 -14.62 11.98
CA ALA A 83 -5.88 -14.27 12.93
C ALA A 83 -4.58 -15.07 12.71
N LEU A 84 -4.62 -16.12 11.89
CA LEU A 84 -3.46 -16.94 11.58
C LEU A 84 -2.39 -16.15 10.81
N LYS A 85 -1.13 -16.50 11.03
CA LYS A 85 -0.03 -16.09 10.16
C LYS A 85 -0.33 -16.49 8.71
N PHE A 86 0.16 -15.68 7.77
CA PHE A 86 -0.09 -15.88 6.36
C PHE A 86 0.24 -17.30 5.87
N ASP A 87 1.39 -17.84 6.26
CA ASP A 87 1.86 -19.18 5.91
C ASP A 87 1.08 -20.31 6.62
N TYR A 88 0.33 -20.01 7.68
CA TYR A 88 -0.47 -20.99 8.43
C TYR A 88 -1.89 -21.16 7.90
N VAL A 89 -2.39 -20.20 7.14
CA VAL A 89 -3.75 -20.23 6.61
C VAL A 89 -3.95 -21.41 5.64
N GLU A 90 -2.98 -21.70 4.78
CA GLU A 90 -3.03 -22.86 3.87
C GLU A 90 -2.92 -24.20 4.63
N ARG A 91 -2.10 -24.24 5.69
CA ARG A 91 -1.97 -25.43 6.56
C ARG A 91 -3.28 -25.72 7.29
N TYR A 92 -3.95 -24.68 7.79
CA TYR A 92 -5.30 -24.79 8.36
C TYR A 92 -6.29 -25.36 7.33
N ALA A 93 -6.31 -24.82 6.11
CA ALA A 93 -7.20 -25.28 5.06
C ALA A 93 -6.93 -26.75 4.66
N TYR A 94 -5.64 -27.12 4.59
CA TYR A 94 -5.25 -28.51 4.34
C TYR A 94 -5.77 -29.45 5.43
N LEU A 95 -5.55 -29.12 6.70
CA LEU A 95 -5.95 -29.98 7.82
C LEU A 95 -7.48 -30.07 7.94
N TRP A 96 -8.20 -28.97 7.69
CA TRP A 96 -9.66 -28.95 7.64
C TRP A 96 -10.22 -29.91 6.59
N ARG A 97 -9.62 -29.95 5.40
CA ARG A 97 -9.99 -30.91 4.34
C ARG A 97 -9.64 -32.36 4.71
N ALA A 98 -8.43 -32.58 5.22
CA ALA A 98 -7.94 -33.91 5.58
C ALA A 98 -8.83 -34.59 6.63
N MET A 99 -9.42 -33.79 7.52
CA MET A 99 -10.35 -34.25 8.55
C MET A 99 -11.82 -34.28 8.09
N ASN A 100 -12.09 -33.90 6.85
CA ASN A 100 -13.45 -33.83 6.26
C ASN A 100 -14.45 -33.05 7.13
N LEU A 101 -14.00 -31.88 7.66
CA LEU A 101 -14.82 -31.04 8.51
C LEU A 101 -15.86 -30.25 7.70
N ASP A 102 -16.75 -29.54 8.39
CA ASP A 102 -17.89 -28.86 7.78
C ASP A 102 -17.49 -27.93 6.63
N LYS A 103 -17.94 -28.27 5.42
CA LYS A 103 -17.64 -27.56 4.17
C LYS A 103 -18.21 -26.16 4.13
N LYS A 104 -19.40 -25.95 4.71
CA LYS A 104 -20.06 -24.64 4.75
C LYS A 104 -19.27 -23.66 5.61
N THR A 105 -18.89 -24.07 6.81
CA THR A 105 -18.06 -23.26 7.72
C THR A 105 -16.73 -22.88 7.07
N ALA A 106 -16.07 -23.83 6.41
CA ALA A 106 -14.81 -23.59 5.71
C ALA A 106 -14.97 -22.54 4.60
N LEU A 107 -16.01 -22.70 3.77
CA LEU A 107 -16.29 -21.79 2.66
C LEU A 107 -16.64 -20.39 3.14
N LEU A 108 -17.44 -20.24 4.19
CA LEU A 108 -17.80 -18.93 4.75
C LEU A 108 -16.62 -18.20 5.40
N ASN A 109 -15.66 -18.93 5.97
CA ASN A 109 -14.49 -18.35 6.62
C ASN A 109 -13.37 -17.99 5.64
N LEU A 110 -13.05 -18.87 4.69
CA LEU A 110 -11.95 -18.72 3.73
C LEU A 110 -12.38 -19.10 2.30
N PRO A 111 -13.30 -18.32 1.67
CA PRO A 111 -13.88 -18.69 0.37
C PRO A 111 -12.83 -18.97 -0.71
N HIS A 112 -11.75 -18.19 -0.72
CA HIS A 112 -10.70 -18.29 -1.73
C HIS A 112 -9.90 -19.59 -1.67
N LEU A 113 -9.85 -20.24 -0.51
CA LEU A 113 -9.18 -21.53 -0.34
C LEU A 113 -10.13 -22.72 -0.53
N PHE A 114 -11.42 -22.53 -0.26
CA PHE A 114 -12.44 -23.59 -0.32
C PHE A 114 -13.46 -23.39 -1.44
N LYS A 115 -13.09 -22.69 -2.49
CA LYS A 115 -13.97 -22.42 -3.65
C LYS A 115 -14.49 -23.67 -4.36
N ASP A 116 -13.75 -24.76 -4.28
CA ASP A 116 -14.12 -26.09 -4.76
C ASP A 116 -15.36 -26.66 -4.05
N TYR A 117 -15.69 -26.18 -2.87
CA TYR A 117 -16.91 -26.57 -2.13
C TYR A 117 -18.17 -25.82 -2.59
N ILE A 118 -18.06 -24.77 -3.41
CA ILE A 118 -19.21 -23.98 -3.87
C ILE A 118 -20.32 -24.84 -4.48
N PRO A 119 -20.05 -25.83 -5.38
CA PRO A 119 -21.09 -26.66 -5.96
C PRO A 119 -21.76 -27.63 -4.98
N GLU A 120 -21.12 -27.91 -3.84
CA GLU A 120 -21.53 -28.94 -2.90
C GLU A 120 -22.27 -28.38 -1.68
N VAL A 121 -22.25 -27.04 -1.49
CA VAL A 121 -22.76 -26.40 -0.28
C VAL A 121 -23.95 -25.50 -0.60
N PHE A 122 -25.06 -25.72 0.10
CA PHE A 122 -26.18 -24.79 0.02
C PHE A 122 -25.86 -23.51 0.76
N LEU A 123 -25.86 -22.37 0.02
CA LEU A 123 -25.69 -21.02 0.54
C LEU A 123 -26.96 -20.20 0.34
N THR A 124 -27.36 -19.46 1.34
CA THR A 124 -28.41 -18.44 1.20
C THR A 124 -27.94 -17.32 0.29
N GLU A 125 -28.86 -16.47 -0.21
CA GLU A 125 -28.51 -15.32 -1.06
C GLU A 125 -27.51 -14.39 -0.35
N GLU A 126 -27.71 -14.13 0.94
CA GLU A 126 -26.81 -13.29 1.73
C GLU A 126 -25.41 -13.90 1.87
N GLU A 127 -25.33 -15.20 2.12
CA GLU A 127 -24.05 -15.92 2.19
C GLU A 127 -23.35 -15.92 0.82
N ARG A 128 -24.08 -16.12 -0.28
CA ARG A 128 -23.54 -16.04 -1.64
C ARG A 128 -22.94 -14.65 -1.93
N LEU A 129 -23.63 -13.57 -1.52
CA LEU A 129 -23.12 -12.20 -1.67
C LEU A 129 -21.82 -11.99 -0.89
N LYS A 130 -21.76 -12.44 0.37
CA LYS A 130 -20.54 -12.34 1.19
C LYS A 130 -19.37 -13.13 0.60
N VAL A 131 -19.61 -14.36 0.22
CA VAL A 131 -18.60 -15.24 -0.41
C VAL A 131 -18.14 -14.65 -1.74
N GLY A 132 -19.06 -14.22 -2.59
CA GLY A 132 -18.76 -13.61 -3.88
C GLY A 132 -17.92 -12.32 -3.76
N GLN A 133 -18.24 -11.46 -2.79
CA GLN A 133 -17.46 -10.26 -2.52
C GLN A 133 -16.03 -10.58 -2.09
N GLU A 134 -15.83 -11.59 -1.24
CA GLU A 134 -14.48 -12.03 -0.83
C GLU A 134 -13.70 -12.63 -2.01
N LEU A 135 -14.35 -13.43 -2.85
CA LEU A 135 -13.74 -13.98 -4.07
C LEU A 135 -13.28 -12.87 -5.02
N ILE A 136 -14.09 -11.82 -5.24
CA ILE A 136 -13.71 -10.64 -6.04
C ILE A 136 -12.50 -9.94 -5.43
N ARG A 137 -12.51 -9.71 -4.12
CA ARG A 137 -11.38 -9.11 -3.39
C ARG A 137 -10.09 -9.92 -3.56
N ARG A 138 -10.21 -11.25 -3.63
CA ARG A 138 -9.10 -12.20 -3.86
C ARG A 138 -8.79 -12.44 -5.34
N ARG A 139 -9.41 -11.67 -6.25
CA ARG A 139 -9.23 -11.76 -7.72
C ARG A 139 -9.66 -13.10 -8.32
N GLN A 140 -10.52 -13.83 -7.65
CA GLN A 140 -11.14 -15.08 -8.14
C GLN A 140 -12.47 -14.77 -8.83
N TYR A 141 -12.38 -14.05 -9.95
CA TYR A 141 -13.53 -13.45 -10.60
C TYR A 141 -14.47 -14.47 -11.24
N ARG A 142 -13.94 -15.55 -11.82
CA ARG A 142 -14.76 -16.57 -12.47
C ARG A 142 -15.64 -17.31 -11.47
N GLU A 143 -15.07 -17.70 -10.33
CA GLU A 143 -15.78 -18.35 -9.25
C GLU A 143 -16.83 -17.42 -8.63
N ALA A 144 -16.52 -16.14 -8.49
CA ALA A 144 -17.48 -15.13 -8.04
C ALA A 144 -18.65 -14.99 -9.01
N ILE A 145 -18.41 -14.95 -10.33
CA ILE A 145 -19.44 -14.88 -11.35
C ILE A 145 -20.36 -16.08 -11.24
N ASN A 146 -19.81 -17.29 -11.22
CA ASN A 146 -20.61 -18.52 -11.13
C ASN A 146 -21.50 -18.54 -9.88
N LEU A 147 -21.00 -18.05 -8.76
CA LEU A 147 -21.73 -18.01 -7.50
C LEU A 147 -22.84 -16.95 -7.48
N LEU A 148 -22.58 -15.78 -8.10
CA LEU A 148 -23.44 -14.60 -8.01
C LEU A 148 -24.49 -14.52 -9.12
N GLN A 149 -24.36 -15.31 -10.19
CA GLN A 149 -25.35 -15.36 -11.27
C GLN A 149 -26.75 -15.63 -10.74
N GLY A 150 -27.75 -14.92 -11.29
CA GLY A 150 -29.15 -15.03 -10.91
C GLY A 150 -29.53 -14.29 -9.62
N ILE A 151 -28.63 -13.56 -8.99
CA ILE A 151 -28.94 -12.72 -7.83
C ILE A 151 -29.04 -11.25 -8.28
N PRO A 152 -30.24 -10.65 -8.31
CA PRO A 152 -30.41 -9.26 -8.78
C PRO A 152 -29.58 -8.24 -7.98
N LYS A 153 -29.47 -8.42 -6.67
CA LYS A 153 -28.67 -7.56 -5.79
C LYS A 153 -27.16 -7.65 -6.04
N ALA A 154 -26.68 -8.69 -6.74
CA ALA A 154 -25.28 -8.87 -7.05
C ALA A 154 -24.81 -8.13 -8.32
N CYS A 155 -25.71 -7.42 -9.01
CA CYS A 155 -25.41 -6.80 -10.31
C CYS A 155 -24.14 -5.95 -10.32
N ALA A 156 -23.89 -5.14 -9.28
CA ALA A 156 -22.68 -4.33 -9.18
C ALA A 156 -21.40 -5.20 -9.00
N LEU A 157 -21.49 -6.25 -8.19
CA LEU A 157 -20.37 -7.21 -7.99
C LEU A 157 -20.09 -8.03 -9.26
N LEU A 158 -21.13 -8.48 -9.93
CA LEU A 158 -21.01 -9.18 -11.22
C LEU A 158 -20.39 -8.28 -12.27
N GLY A 159 -20.85 -7.04 -12.37
CA GLY A 159 -20.27 -6.04 -13.27
C GLY A 159 -18.78 -5.85 -12.99
N GLU A 160 -18.38 -5.70 -11.72
CA GLU A 160 -16.96 -5.61 -11.36
C GLU A 160 -16.17 -6.83 -11.82
N ALA A 161 -16.67 -8.03 -11.55
CA ALA A 161 -15.97 -9.27 -11.90
C ALA A 161 -15.79 -9.39 -13.43
N TYR A 162 -16.82 -9.06 -14.21
CA TYR A 162 -16.75 -9.05 -15.68
C TYR A 162 -15.78 -7.97 -16.21
N GLU A 163 -15.80 -6.76 -15.66
CA GLU A 163 -14.83 -5.68 -16.01
C GLU A 163 -13.39 -6.12 -15.79
N ARG A 164 -13.11 -6.75 -14.62
CA ARG A 164 -11.76 -7.25 -14.28
C ARG A 164 -11.26 -8.33 -15.23
N LEU A 165 -12.17 -9.13 -15.79
CA LEU A 165 -11.89 -10.12 -16.83
C LEU A 165 -11.89 -9.54 -18.24
N ARG A 166 -12.16 -8.23 -18.42
CA ARG A 166 -12.32 -7.52 -19.69
C ARG A 166 -13.48 -8.04 -20.55
N LEU A 167 -14.47 -8.64 -19.90
CA LEU A 167 -15.71 -9.12 -20.52
C LEU A 167 -16.75 -7.99 -20.50
N TYR A 168 -16.48 -6.93 -21.28
CA TYR A 168 -17.24 -5.70 -21.21
C TYR A 168 -18.68 -5.82 -21.70
N LYS A 169 -18.97 -6.72 -22.63
CA LYS A 169 -20.34 -6.97 -23.11
C LYS A 169 -21.19 -7.56 -22.01
N GLU A 170 -20.66 -8.56 -21.33
CA GLU A 170 -21.32 -9.22 -20.20
C GLU A 170 -21.46 -8.25 -19.01
N ALA A 171 -20.46 -7.41 -18.76
CA ALA A 171 -20.55 -6.35 -17.76
C ALA A 171 -21.70 -5.38 -18.07
N MET A 172 -21.82 -4.92 -19.32
CA MET A 172 -22.90 -4.01 -19.75
C MET A 172 -24.26 -4.66 -19.54
N GLU A 173 -24.42 -5.94 -19.88
CA GLU A 173 -25.70 -6.64 -19.80
C GLU A 173 -26.20 -6.77 -18.36
N VAL A 174 -25.34 -7.16 -17.43
CA VAL A 174 -25.72 -7.28 -16.01
C VAL A 174 -25.89 -5.93 -15.30
N LEU A 175 -25.19 -4.89 -15.75
CA LEU A 175 -25.23 -3.55 -15.14
C LEU A 175 -26.39 -2.69 -15.66
N LYS A 176 -26.90 -2.93 -16.88
CA LYS A 176 -27.94 -2.13 -17.54
C LYS A 176 -29.18 -1.92 -16.67
N ASP A 177 -29.60 -3.00 -16.00
CA ASP A 177 -30.80 -3.02 -15.16
C ASP A 177 -30.47 -2.96 -13.66
N CYS A 178 -29.21 -2.64 -13.32
CA CYS A 178 -28.76 -2.52 -11.95
C CYS A 178 -29.30 -1.24 -11.30
N ASN A 179 -30.15 -1.38 -10.28
CA ASN A 179 -30.78 -0.25 -9.61
C ASN A 179 -29.96 0.39 -8.50
N SER A 180 -28.75 -0.15 -8.20
CA SER A 180 -27.86 0.46 -7.23
C SER A 180 -27.05 1.61 -7.85
N ARG A 181 -26.79 2.67 -7.07
CA ARG A 181 -25.97 3.79 -7.52
C ARG A 181 -24.58 3.33 -7.98
N GLU A 182 -23.95 2.43 -7.23
CA GLU A 182 -22.67 1.83 -7.60
C GLU A 182 -22.75 1.08 -8.94
N GLY A 183 -23.79 0.27 -9.13
CA GLY A 183 -24.00 -0.45 -10.40
C GLY A 183 -24.22 0.50 -11.57
N THR A 184 -25.01 1.56 -11.38
CA THR A 184 -25.24 2.60 -12.40
C THR A 184 -23.95 3.35 -12.72
N LEU A 185 -23.12 3.68 -11.72
CA LEU A 185 -21.80 4.28 -11.94
C LEU A 185 -20.87 3.36 -12.73
N ARG A 186 -20.85 2.07 -12.42
CA ARG A 186 -20.09 1.07 -13.19
C ARG A 186 -20.59 0.98 -14.62
N TYR A 187 -21.91 0.90 -14.79
CA TYR A 187 -22.51 0.91 -16.12
C TYR A 187 -22.07 2.13 -16.93
N ALA A 188 -22.17 3.33 -16.36
CA ALA A 188 -21.71 4.55 -17.01
C ALA A 188 -20.26 4.46 -17.47
N ARG A 189 -19.35 3.95 -16.62
CA ARG A 189 -17.92 3.77 -16.98
C ARG A 189 -17.69 2.79 -18.12
N VAL A 190 -18.43 1.68 -18.11
CA VAL A 190 -18.29 0.64 -19.15
C VAL A 190 -18.85 1.15 -20.49
N VAL A 191 -20.02 1.75 -20.50
CA VAL A 191 -20.68 2.22 -21.74
C VAL A 191 -20.04 3.48 -22.32
N PHE A 192 -19.31 4.26 -21.53
CA PHE A 192 -18.64 5.49 -22.01
C PHE A 192 -17.77 5.25 -23.25
N ASN A 193 -17.15 4.07 -23.34
CA ASN A 193 -16.30 3.69 -24.47
C ASN A 193 -17.07 3.15 -25.68
N VAL A 194 -18.38 2.92 -25.54
CA VAL A 194 -19.20 2.23 -26.53
C VAL A 194 -20.26 3.15 -27.09
N SER A 195 -20.95 3.91 -26.23
CA SER A 195 -22.07 4.78 -26.58
C SER A 195 -22.15 5.98 -25.66
N GLU A 196 -21.92 7.17 -26.20
CA GLU A 196 -22.08 8.41 -25.46
C GLU A 196 -23.55 8.63 -25.04
N GLU A 197 -24.51 8.18 -25.86
CA GLU A 197 -25.93 8.28 -25.55
C GLU A 197 -26.31 7.45 -24.32
N GLU A 198 -25.85 6.20 -24.25
CA GLU A 198 -26.07 5.33 -23.09
C GLU A 198 -25.38 5.89 -21.84
N PHE A 199 -24.18 6.46 -22.00
CA PHE A 199 -23.48 7.14 -20.91
C PHE A 199 -24.32 8.32 -20.37
N LYS A 200 -24.85 9.17 -21.26
CA LYS A 200 -25.72 10.30 -20.85
C LYS A 200 -27.00 9.81 -20.16
N ARG A 201 -27.60 8.72 -20.62
CA ARG A 201 -28.77 8.10 -19.92
C ARG A 201 -28.39 7.63 -18.51
N ALA A 202 -27.22 6.99 -18.36
CA ALA A 202 -26.73 6.57 -17.03
C ALA A 202 -26.48 7.79 -16.12
N LEU A 203 -25.91 8.87 -16.64
CA LEU A 203 -25.72 10.13 -15.90
C LEU A 203 -27.04 10.70 -15.35
N LEU A 204 -28.12 10.67 -16.13
CA LEU A 204 -29.42 11.16 -15.68
C LEU A 204 -29.92 10.42 -14.42
N LYS A 205 -29.65 9.12 -14.32
CA LYS A 205 -29.99 8.31 -13.14
C LYS A 205 -29.15 8.66 -11.91
N LEU A 206 -27.96 9.23 -12.10
CA LEU A 206 -27.02 9.59 -11.04
C LEU A 206 -27.13 11.06 -10.61
N LYS A 207 -27.91 11.88 -11.32
CA LYS A 207 -28.01 13.31 -11.04
C LYS A 207 -28.50 13.59 -9.61
N GLY A 208 -27.77 14.45 -8.89
CA GLY A 208 -28.04 14.76 -7.48
C GLY A 208 -27.37 13.81 -6.48
N TYR A 209 -26.57 12.83 -6.95
CA TYR A 209 -25.76 11.96 -6.12
C TYR A 209 -24.27 12.18 -6.41
N GLU A 210 -23.42 11.86 -5.45
CA GLU A 210 -21.95 11.98 -5.59
C GLU A 210 -21.42 11.22 -6.81
N GLU A 211 -22.02 10.09 -7.14
CA GLU A 211 -21.66 9.25 -8.28
C GLU A 211 -21.81 9.96 -9.63
N TYR A 212 -22.63 10.99 -9.73
CA TYR A 212 -22.73 11.83 -10.92
C TYR A 212 -21.40 12.51 -11.25
N ASN A 213 -20.81 13.19 -10.26
CA ASN A 213 -19.50 13.81 -10.43
C ASN A 213 -18.39 12.78 -10.65
N GLN A 214 -18.48 11.61 -10.01
CA GLN A 214 -17.52 10.53 -10.22
C GLN A 214 -17.54 9.99 -11.66
N ALA A 215 -18.73 9.84 -12.27
CA ALA A 215 -18.87 9.40 -13.65
C ALA A 215 -18.31 10.44 -14.63
N LEU A 216 -18.63 11.72 -14.43
CA LEU A 216 -18.14 12.83 -15.25
C LEU A 216 -16.62 13.01 -15.13
N PHE A 217 -16.09 12.91 -13.91
CA PHE A 217 -14.66 12.93 -13.67
C PHE A 217 -13.95 11.79 -14.41
N TYR A 218 -14.51 10.59 -14.38
CA TYR A 218 -13.98 9.46 -15.14
C TYR A 218 -13.96 9.75 -16.65
N ALA A 219 -15.07 10.23 -17.20
CA ALA A 219 -15.18 10.55 -18.63
C ALA A 219 -14.19 11.64 -19.06
N GLY A 220 -14.09 12.72 -18.27
CA GLY A 220 -13.13 13.80 -18.52
C GLY A 220 -11.68 13.33 -18.43
N ARG A 221 -11.33 12.55 -17.43
CA ARG A 221 -9.96 11.99 -17.29
C ARG A 221 -9.62 11.03 -18.44
N LEU A 222 -10.56 10.18 -18.84
CA LEU A 222 -10.30 9.26 -19.95
C LEU A 222 -10.13 10.00 -21.28
N SER A 223 -10.92 11.06 -21.53
CA SER A 223 -10.75 11.93 -22.70
C SER A 223 -9.38 12.64 -22.67
N LEU A 224 -8.96 13.15 -21.49
CA LEU A 224 -7.64 13.74 -21.29
C LEU A 224 -6.51 12.75 -21.63
N TYR A 225 -6.61 11.49 -21.17
CA TYR A 225 -5.60 10.46 -21.43
C TYR A 225 -5.53 10.03 -22.91
N ARG A 226 -6.58 10.29 -23.68
CA ARG A 226 -6.62 10.06 -25.13
C ARG A 226 -6.16 11.26 -25.94
N GLY A 227 -5.84 12.37 -25.28
CA GLY A 227 -5.50 13.63 -25.94
C GLY A 227 -6.70 14.40 -26.52
N ASP A 228 -7.92 13.95 -26.19
CA ASP A 228 -9.13 14.66 -26.60
C ASP A 228 -9.47 15.74 -25.55
N TYR A 229 -8.71 16.84 -25.64
CA TYR A 229 -8.78 17.92 -24.65
C TYR A 229 -10.12 18.67 -24.67
N GLN A 230 -10.73 18.85 -25.85
CA GLN A 230 -12.02 19.50 -25.97
C GLN A 230 -13.12 18.68 -25.29
N LYS A 231 -13.11 17.38 -25.53
CA LYS A 231 -14.06 16.47 -24.88
C LYS A 231 -13.85 16.42 -23.36
N ALA A 232 -12.60 16.49 -22.93
CA ALA A 232 -12.27 16.56 -21.50
C ALA A 232 -12.86 17.84 -20.86
N LEU A 233 -12.72 19.01 -21.53
CA LEU A 233 -13.32 20.26 -21.05
C LEU A 233 -14.86 20.17 -20.98
N GLU A 234 -15.52 19.59 -22.00
CA GLU A 234 -16.97 19.38 -22.00
C GLU A 234 -17.41 18.60 -20.75
N TRP A 235 -16.79 17.44 -20.48
CA TRP A 235 -17.16 16.60 -19.34
C TRP A 235 -16.88 17.26 -18.00
N PHE A 236 -15.73 17.92 -17.83
CA PHE A 236 -15.43 18.62 -16.58
C PHE A 236 -16.34 19.84 -16.36
N SER A 237 -16.76 20.54 -17.43
CA SER A 237 -17.60 21.74 -17.31
C SER A 237 -18.99 21.45 -16.74
N ILE A 238 -19.55 20.28 -17.03
CA ILE A 238 -20.89 19.89 -16.56
C ILE A 238 -20.90 19.22 -15.19
N MET A 239 -19.74 18.98 -14.57
CA MET A 239 -19.67 18.54 -13.18
C MET A 239 -20.34 19.59 -12.26
N GLU A 240 -20.91 19.12 -11.15
CA GLU A 240 -21.33 20.01 -10.06
C GLU A 240 -20.13 20.72 -9.43
N GLU A 241 -20.37 21.85 -8.78
CA GLU A 241 -19.30 22.68 -8.20
C GLU A 241 -18.48 21.92 -7.18
N ALA A 242 -17.17 21.77 -7.46
CA ALA A 242 -16.21 21.08 -6.62
C ALA A 242 -14.77 21.51 -6.97
N TYR A 243 -13.86 21.36 -6.03
CA TYR A 243 -12.42 21.56 -6.25
C TYR A 243 -11.94 20.83 -7.50
N GLN A 244 -12.26 19.55 -7.63
CA GLN A 244 -11.80 18.69 -8.72
C GLN A 244 -12.27 19.17 -10.10
N LYS A 245 -13.50 19.69 -10.21
CA LYS A 245 -14.00 20.29 -11.45
C LYS A 245 -13.05 21.37 -11.97
N HIS A 246 -12.83 22.38 -11.14
CA HIS A 246 -12.05 23.54 -11.54
C HIS A 246 -10.57 23.27 -11.68
N PHE A 247 -10.03 22.36 -10.85
CA PHE A 247 -8.64 21.91 -11.00
C PHE A 247 -8.42 21.22 -12.34
N GLN A 248 -9.30 20.30 -12.73
CA GLN A 248 -9.17 19.59 -14.02
C GLN A 248 -9.38 20.52 -15.21
N LEU A 249 -10.36 21.44 -15.15
CA LEU A 249 -10.54 22.47 -16.17
C LEU A 249 -9.27 23.32 -16.34
N GLY A 250 -8.71 23.79 -15.24
CA GLY A 250 -7.45 24.54 -15.24
C GLY A 250 -6.30 23.77 -15.83
N LEU A 251 -6.16 22.48 -15.51
CA LEU A 251 -5.12 21.61 -16.06
C LEU A 251 -5.24 21.46 -17.59
N VAL A 252 -6.45 21.20 -18.08
CA VAL A 252 -6.68 21.06 -19.54
C VAL A 252 -6.44 22.38 -20.26
N LEU A 253 -6.92 23.50 -19.73
CA LEU A 253 -6.67 24.83 -20.30
C LEU A 253 -5.16 25.17 -20.29
N PHE A 254 -4.43 24.79 -19.24
CA PHE A 254 -2.97 24.94 -19.20
C PHE A 254 -2.25 24.13 -20.30
N ILE A 255 -2.71 22.91 -20.55
CA ILE A 255 -2.19 22.06 -21.64
C ILE A 255 -2.47 22.68 -23.01
N LEU A 256 -3.63 23.30 -23.18
CA LEU A 256 -4.03 24.02 -24.40
C LEU A 256 -3.39 25.40 -24.53
N GLU A 257 -2.52 25.79 -23.62
CA GLU A 257 -1.85 27.09 -23.53
C GLU A 257 -2.80 28.28 -23.33
N GLU A 258 -4.04 28.01 -22.92
CA GLU A 258 -5.02 29.02 -22.52
C GLU A 258 -4.79 29.46 -21.07
N TYR A 259 -3.64 30.08 -20.82
CA TYR A 259 -3.12 30.31 -19.46
C TYR A 259 -4.00 31.23 -18.61
N GLN A 260 -4.65 32.25 -19.19
CA GLN A 260 -5.58 33.09 -18.42
C GLN A 260 -6.77 32.28 -17.93
N GLY A 261 -7.40 31.48 -18.81
CA GLY A 261 -8.48 30.58 -18.44
C GLY A 261 -8.06 29.55 -17.40
N ALA A 262 -6.82 29.04 -17.53
CA ALA A 262 -6.25 28.11 -16.54
C ALA A 262 -6.12 28.75 -15.15
N VAL A 263 -5.58 29.98 -15.08
CA VAL A 263 -5.47 30.75 -13.82
C VAL A 263 -6.84 30.98 -13.19
N ASP A 264 -7.82 31.40 -13.98
CA ASP A 264 -9.17 31.64 -13.48
C ASP A 264 -9.80 30.37 -12.93
N ALA A 265 -9.60 29.24 -13.58
CA ALA A 265 -10.08 27.94 -13.10
C ALA A 265 -9.34 27.48 -11.83
N PHE A 266 -8.01 27.62 -11.76
CA PHE A 266 -7.26 27.28 -10.55
C PHE A 266 -7.61 28.19 -9.36
N GLN A 267 -7.96 29.47 -9.61
CA GLN A 267 -8.43 30.35 -8.56
C GLN A 267 -9.79 29.90 -7.99
N LYS A 268 -10.70 29.44 -8.86
CA LYS A 268 -11.96 28.83 -8.42
C LYS A 268 -11.72 27.54 -7.62
N ALA A 269 -10.79 26.68 -8.08
CA ALA A 269 -10.40 25.50 -7.33
C ALA A 269 -9.85 25.88 -5.94
N LEU A 270 -8.97 26.87 -5.84
CA LEU A 270 -8.45 27.35 -4.57
C LEU A 270 -9.55 27.76 -3.60
N ASN A 271 -10.57 28.50 -4.09
CA ASN A 271 -11.70 28.94 -3.27
C ASN A 271 -12.56 27.79 -2.74
N LEU A 272 -12.55 26.64 -3.43
CA LEU A 272 -13.30 25.43 -3.07
C LEU A 272 -12.43 24.38 -2.37
N SER A 273 -11.16 24.68 -2.11
CA SER A 273 -10.26 23.73 -1.47
C SER A 273 -10.66 23.45 -0.02
N SER A 274 -10.65 22.16 0.34
CA SER A 274 -11.04 21.65 1.67
C SER A 274 -9.87 21.20 2.53
N SER A 275 -8.70 21.01 1.92
CA SER A 275 -7.48 20.53 2.61
C SER A 275 -6.28 21.42 2.31
N GLU A 276 -5.27 21.33 3.18
CA GLU A 276 -4.00 22.06 2.99
C GLU A 276 -3.23 21.54 1.77
N GLU A 277 -3.40 20.25 1.42
CA GLU A 277 -2.84 19.67 0.19
C GLU A 277 -3.47 20.27 -1.06
N GLU A 278 -4.82 20.40 -1.10
CA GLU A 278 -5.53 21.04 -2.21
C GLU A 278 -5.15 22.51 -2.36
N LYS A 279 -5.03 23.26 -1.26
CA LYS A 279 -4.56 24.65 -1.28
C LYS A 279 -3.15 24.75 -1.87
N ALA A 280 -2.22 23.91 -1.39
CA ALA A 280 -0.86 23.89 -1.91
C ALA A 280 -0.80 23.55 -3.39
N GLN A 281 -1.59 22.58 -3.83
CA GLN A 281 -1.72 22.20 -5.25
C GLN A 281 -2.24 23.36 -6.09
N ALA A 282 -3.34 23.99 -5.67
CA ALA A 282 -3.95 25.11 -6.41
C ALA A 282 -2.98 26.31 -6.49
N HIS A 283 -2.32 26.68 -5.38
CA HIS A 283 -1.31 27.74 -5.39
C HIS A 283 -0.12 27.40 -6.30
N PHE A 284 0.37 26.18 -6.30
CA PHE A 284 1.47 25.77 -7.18
C PHE A 284 1.08 25.87 -8.66
N TRP A 285 -0.13 25.50 -9.02
CA TRP A 285 -0.60 25.62 -10.40
C TRP A 285 -0.94 27.05 -10.80
N LEU A 286 -1.40 27.90 -9.86
CA LEU A 286 -1.49 29.35 -10.06
C LEU A 286 -0.11 29.97 -10.31
N TYR A 287 0.92 29.57 -9.52
CA TYR A 287 2.31 29.94 -9.80
C TYR A 287 2.69 29.62 -11.26
N LYS A 288 2.46 28.39 -11.71
CA LYS A 288 2.78 27.98 -13.08
C LYS A 288 2.01 28.78 -14.15
N GLY A 289 0.74 29.04 -13.91
CA GLY A 289 -0.10 29.84 -14.80
C GLY A 289 0.39 31.26 -14.93
N TYR A 290 0.65 31.95 -13.82
CA TYR A 290 1.17 33.32 -13.82
C TYR A 290 2.60 33.41 -14.39
N GLU A 291 3.45 32.40 -14.17
CA GLU A 291 4.77 32.29 -14.79
C GLU A 291 4.64 32.29 -16.33
N ARG A 292 3.69 31.54 -16.89
CA ARG A 292 3.39 31.52 -18.35
C ARG A 292 2.83 32.84 -18.86
N LEU A 293 2.05 33.54 -18.04
CA LEU A 293 1.54 34.89 -18.35
C LEU A 293 2.59 35.99 -18.15
N ARG A 294 3.80 35.64 -17.66
CA ARG A 294 4.89 36.55 -17.32
C ARG A 294 4.55 37.57 -16.20
N ASP A 295 3.55 37.26 -15.38
CA ASP A 295 3.26 37.99 -14.13
C ASP A 295 4.08 37.36 -12.99
N PHE A 296 5.38 37.66 -12.98
CA PHE A 296 6.33 37.04 -12.07
C PHE A 296 6.09 37.44 -10.60
N GLN A 297 5.45 38.60 -10.36
CA GLN A 297 5.09 39.01 -9.00
C GLN A 297 4.04 38.05 -8.43
N LYS A 298 2.91 37.89 -9.12
CA LYS A 298 1.87 36.95 -8.67
C LYS A 298 2.35 35.51 -8.65
N ALA A 299 3.16 35.11 -9.62
CA ALA A 299 3.78 33.79 -9.60
C ALA A 299 4.57 33.55 -8.31
N GLY A 300 5.44 34.50 -7.92
CA GLY A 300 6.20 34.41 -6.67
C GLY A 300 5.33 34.36 -5.42
N GLU A 301 4.28 35.19 -5.35
CA GLU A 301 3.32 35.18 -4.23
C GLU A 301 2.63 33.81 -4.08
N HIS A 302 2.18 33.23 -5.18
CA HIS A 302 1.53 31.92 -5.15
C HIS A 302 2.51 30.78 -4.84
N LEU A 303 3.74 30.84 -5.33
CA LEU A 303 4.77 29.86 -4.98
C LEU A 303 5.08 29.89 -3.47
N LEU A 304 5.18 31.09 -2.89
CA LEU A 304 5.36 31.27 -1.45
C LEU A 304 4.18 30.72 -0.64
N LYS A 305 2.94 30.94 -1.10
CA LYS A 305 1.74 30.39 -0.44
C LYS A 305 1.70 28.86 -0.54
N ALA A 306 2.09 28.29 -1.68
CA ALA A 306 2.19 26.85 -1.84
C ALA A 306 3.20 26.21 -0.85
N SER A 307 4.34 26.88 -0.58
CA SER A 307 5.36 26.37 0.34
C SER A 307 4.88 26.26 1.80
N LYS A 308 3.85 26.99 2.19
CA LYS A 308 3.30 26.98 3.56
C LYS A 308 2.33 25.81 3.81
N GLY A 309 1.91 25.09 2.79
CA GLY A 309 1.04 23.91 2.89
C GLY A 309 1.79 22.64 3.25
N ILE A 310 1.18 21.52 2.91
CA ILE A 310 1.72 20.16 3.10
C ILE A 310 1.65 19.36 1.80
N GLY A 311 2.36 18.22 1.76
CA GLY A 311 2.35 17.29 0.65
C GLY A 311 3.27 17.67 -0.51
N PHE A 312 3.14 16.96 -1.61
CA PHE A 312 4.04 17.03 -2.76
C PHE A 312 4.25 18.45 -3.30
N TYR A 313 3.18 19.21 -3.55
CA TYR A 313 3.30 20.53 -4.14
C TYR A 313 3.92 21.57 -3.20
N SER A 314 3.65 21.44 -1.90
CA SER A 314 4.33 22.25 -0.89
C SER A 314 5.83 21.95 -0.85
N THR A 315 6.19 20.68 -0.90
CA THR A 315 7.59 20.25 -0.96
C THR A 315 8.29 20.78 -2.22
N MET A 316 7.65 20.70 -3.39
CA MET A 316 8.21 21.22 -4.64
C MET A 316 8.35 22.75 -4.61
N ALA A 317 7.40 23.45 -4.01
CA ALA A 317 7.48 24.90 -3.83
C ALA A 317 8.66 25.31 -2.93
N LYS A 318 8.84 24.63 -1.79
CA LYS A 318 10.01 24.82 -0.90
C LYS A 318 11.33 24.60 -1.63
N VAL A 319 11.43 23.52 -2.40
CA VAL A 319 12.63 23.22 -3.20
C VAL A 319 12.94 24.36 -4.19
N LYS A 320 11.91 24.87 -4.89
CA LYS A 320 12.07 25.99 -5.84
C LYS A 320 12.48 27.30 -5.16
N LEU A 321 12.01 27.55 -3.94
CA LEU A 321 12.35 28.73 -3.14
C LEU A 321 13.67 28.58 -2.37
N GLY A 322 14.29 27.41 -2.35
CA GLY A 322 15.45 27.12 -1.49
C GLY A 322 15.09 27.08 -0.01
N GLU A 323 13.81 26.94 0.35
CA GLU A 323 13.36 26.80 1.74
C GLU A 323 13.65 25.39 2.28
N PRO A 324 13.84 25.24 3.61
CA PRO A 324 14.00 23.94 4.23
C PRO A 324 12.76 23.04 4.01
N VAL A 325 12.99 21.83 3.49
CA VAL A 325 11.92 20.84 3.25
C VAL A 325 11.59 20.06 4.52
N ALA A 326 12.57 19.85 5.41
CA ALA A 326 12.42 19.10 6.65
C ALA A 326 12.87 19.90 7.86
N ILE A 327 12.30 19.60 9.02
CA ILE A 327 12.67 20.26 10.30
C ILE A 327 14.00 19.65 10.79
N ARG A 328 15.11 20.36 10.64
CA ARG A 328 16.47 19.91 11.05
C ARG A 328 16.61 19.91 12.55
N GLY A 329 15.98 20.19 13.44
CA GLY A 329 16.19 20.21 14.92
C GLY A 329 15.69 18.97 15.64
N LEU A 330 14.81 18.20 15.03
CA LEU A 330 14.15 17.07 15.71
C LEU A 330 15.13 15.93 16.09
N LYS A 331 16.20 15.71 15.32
CA LYS A 331 17.19 14.66 15.66
C LYS A 331 17.89 14.93 17.00
N ALA A 332 18.20 16.17 17.32
CA ALA A 332 18.85 16.52 18.58
C ALA A 332 17.89 16.38 19.78
N PHE A 333 16.62 16.74 19.61
CA PHE A 333 15.60 16.66 20.65
C PHE A 333 15.34 15.24 21.13
N PHE A 334 15.36 14.26 20.21
CA PHE A 334 15.09 12.85 20.52
C PHE A 334 16.35 11.97 20.64
N ALA A 335 17.55 12.51 20.44
CA ALA A 335 18.79 11.73 20.47
C ALA A 335 19.09 11.07 21.82
N SER A 336 18.58 11.62 22.93
CA SER A 336 18.78 11.14 24.29
C SER A 336 17.70 10.17 24.79
N ALA A 337 16.78 9.73 23.93
CA ALA A 337 15.72 8.80 24.34
C ALA A 337 16.30 7.44 24.76
N GLU A 338 16.15 7.11 26.03
CA GLU A 338 16.55 5.81 26.58
C GLU A 338 15.54 4.71 26.19
N GLU A 339 16.04 3.51 26.08
CA GLU A 339 15.19 2.34 25.84
C GLU A 339 14.36 2.02 27.07
N THR A 340 13.06 2.01 26.92
CA THR A 340 12.11 1.70 27.99
C THR A 340 11.82 0.20 28.05
N SER A 341 11.15 -0.24 29.12
CA SER A 341 10.77 -1.64 29.30
C SER A 341 9.89 -2.18 28.17
N MET A 342 8.99 -1.35 27.59
CA MET A 342 8.13 -1.79 26.48
C MET A 342 8.91 -2.00 25.19
N ALA A 343 9.79 -1.10 24.82
CA ALA A 343 10.66 -1.27 23.65
C ALA A 343 11.58 -2.49 23.79
N SER A 344 12.14 -2.69 24.98
CA SER A 344 12.98 -3.84 25.31
C SER A 344 12.23 -5.17 25.19
N ILE A 345 10.98 -5.25 25.65
CA ILE A 345 10.12 -6.44 25.47
C ILE A 345 9.89 -6.71 23.97
N ILE A 346 9.55 -5.71 23.18
CA ILE A 346 9.33 -5.88 21.74
C ILE A 346 10.61 -6.33 21.05
N ARG A 347 11.76 -5.77 21.43
CA ARG A 347 13.07 -6.18 20.93
C ARG A 347 13.35 -7.65 21.23
N SER A 348 13.22 -8.08 22.48
CA SER A 348 13.52 -9.47 22.89
C SER A 348 12.65 -10.49 22.14
N ILE A 349 11.36 -10.18 21.91
CA ILE A 349 10.46 -11.02 21.11
C ILE A 349 10.92 -11.07 19.65
N THR A 350 11.36 -9.93 19.09
CA THR A 350 11.86 -9.84 17.72
C THR A 350 13.15 -10.64 17.53
N GLU A 351 14.12 -10.48 18.44
CA GLU A 351 15.41 -11.17 18.42
C GLU A 351 15.26 -12.68 18.64
N ALA A 352 14.23 -13.11 19.34
CA ALA A 352 13.86 -14.52 19.46
C ALA A 352 13.22 -15.11 18.19
N GLY A 353 13.12 -14.32 17.10
CA GLY A 353 12.57 -14.76 15.80
C GLY A 353 11.05 -14.58 15.67
N PHE A 354 10.40 -13.92 16.61
CA PHE A 354 8.96 -13.74 16.66
C PHE A 354 8.49 -12.34 16.19
N LEU A 355 9.13 -11.78 15.17
CA LEU A 355 8.83 -10.44 14.65
C LEU A 355 7.34 -10.18 14.43
N HIS A 356 6.62 -11.14 13.82
CA HIS A 356 5.18 -11.00 13.59
C HIS A 356 4.40 -10.81 14.89
N TYR A 357 4.68 -11.62 15.90
CA TYR A 357 4.00 -11.53 17.20
C TYR A 357 4.43 -10.30 18.00
N ALA A 358 5.70 -9.88 17.87
CA ALA A 358 6.17 -8.62 18.47
C ALA A 358 5.34 -7.43 17.95
N ARG A 359 5.14 -7.36 16.62
CA ARG A 359 4.32 -6.33 15.98
C ARG A 359 2.84 -6.39 16.42
N LEU A 360 2.25 -7.59 16.45
CA LEU A 360 0.86 -7.76 16.95
C LEU A 360 0.71 -7.34 18.41
N LYS A 361 1.66 -7.73 19.28
CA LYS A 361 1.67 -7.32 20.70
C LYS A 361 1.78 -5.80 20.82
N ALA A 362 2.64 -5.16 20.03
CA ALA A 362 2.77 -3.71 20.02
C ALA A 362 1.45 -3.03 19.61
N PHE A 363 0.81 -3.48 18.53
CA PHE A 363 -0.46 -2.89 18.08
C PHE A 363 -1.63 -3.12 19.04
N ARG A 364 -1.69 -4.26 19.73
CA ARG A 364 -2.70 -4.51 20.79
C ARG A 364 -2.51 -3.61 22.02
N ASN A 365 -1.31 -3.14 22.26
CA ASN A 365 -0.96 -2.33 23.44
C ASN A 365 -0.54 -0.90 23.05
N ILE A 366 -1.00 -0.40 21.92
CA ILE A 366 -0.54 0.87 21.32
C ILE A 366 -0.60 2.04 22.31
N ASP A 367 -1.62 2.09 23.18
CA ASP A 367 -1.81 3.18 24.12
C ASP A 367 -0.76 3.20 25.25
N LYS A 368 -0.01 2.13 25.43
CA LYS A 368 1.06 2.03 26.43
C LYS A 368 2.42 2.54 25.93
N PHE A 369 2.58 2.74 24.61
CA PHE A 369 3.85 3.18 24.04
C PHE A 369 4.04 4.69 24.20
N THR A 370 5.19 5.07 24.74
CA THR A 370 5.67 6.45 24.83
C THR A 370 6.40 6.85 23.53
N THR A 371 6.73 8.14 23.40
CA THR A 371 7.59 8.61 22.32
C THR A 371 8.97 7.97 22.38
N SER A 372 9.54 7.78 23.58
CA SER A 372 10.84 7.12 23.79
C SER A 372 10.81 5.65 23.33
N ASP A 373 9.73 4.91 23.62
CA ASP A 373 9.56 3.54 23.10
C ASP A 373 9.61 3.50 21.57
N ILE A 374 8.88 4.39 20.92
CA ILE A 374 8.80 4.42 19.44
C ILE A 374 10.15 4.75 18.82
N ILE A 375 10.91 5.67 19.42
CA ILE A 375 12.27 6.02 18.98
C ILE A 375 13.22 4.82 19.16
N ALA A 376 13.13 4.12 20.29
CA ALA A 376 13.94 2.92 20.51
C ALA A 376 13.61 1.81 19.50
N ILE A 377 12.30 1.59 19.21
CA ILE A 377 11.84 0.61 18.22
C ILE A 377 12.35 0.94 16.82
N GLN A 378 12.44 2.22 16.43
CA GLN A 378 12.94 2.62 15.11
C GLN A 378 14.33 2.01 14.80
N ARG A 379 15.15 1.77 15.82
CA ARG A 379 16.52 1.27 15.65
C ARG A 379 16.58 -0.17 15.15
N PHE A 380 15.54 -0.97 15.41
CA PHE A 380 15.49 -2.39 15.02
C PHE A 380 14.27 -2.77 14.17
N ASP A 381 13.16 -2.03 14.26
CA ASP A 381 11.97 -2.21 13.42
C ASP A 381 11.40 -0.85 12.98
N PRO A 382 12.00 -0.21 11.94
CA PRO A 382 11.52 1.09 11.43
C PRO A 382 10.06 1.04 10.98
N PHE A 383 9.61 -0.06 10.37
CA PHE A 383 8.22 -0.26 9.97
C PHE A 383 7.27 -0.12 11.16
N LEU A 384 7.55 -0.82 12.25
CA LEU A 384 6.72 -0.78 13.45
C LEU A 384 6.70 0.63 14.06
N ALA A 385 7.87 1.27 14.19
CA ALA A 385 7.97 2.61 14.77
C ALA A 385 7.13 3.64 14.01
N ILE A 386 7.23 3.66 12.67
CA ILE A 386 6.44 4.55 11.81
C ILE A 386 4.95 4.30 12.01
N ARG A 387 4.53 3.03 12.02
CA ARG A 387 3.13 2.64 12.17
C ARG A 387 2.54 2.98 13.54
N LEU A 388 3.32 2.80 14.61
CA LEU A 388 2.93 3.20 15.96
C LEU A 388 2.80 4.73 16.07
N ALA A 389 3.77 5.48 15.55
CA ALA A 389 3.74 6.94 15.57
C ALA A 389 2.50 7.51 14.85
N VAL A 390 2.18 6.99 13.65
CA VAL A 390 0.97 7.40 12.92
C VAL A 390 -0.30 7.12 13.70
N ARG A 391 -0.44 5.89 14.21
CA ARG A 391 -1.69 5.45 14.84
C ARG A 391 -1.95 6.13 16.18
N ARG A 392 -0.88 6.39 16.96
CA ARG A 392 -1.00 6.96 18.29
C ARG A 392 -1.02 8.49 18.29
N PHE A 393 -0.17 9.12 17.48
CA PHE A 393 0.07 10.56 17.54
C PHE A 393 -0.35 11.30 16.26
N GLY A 394 -0.60 10.59 15.17
CA GLY A 394 -0.96 11.17 13.87
C GLY A 394 0.25 11.62 13.05
N ILE A 395 0.00 11.83 11.75
CA ILE A 395 1.04 12.17 10.76
C ILE A 395 1.65 13.58 10.94
N ARG A 396 1.00 14.46 11.71
CA ARG A 396 1.46 15.84 11.97
C ARG A 396 2.28 15.96 13.27
N SER A 397 2.43 14.88 14.03
CA SER A 397 3.17 14.88 15.29
C SER A 397 4.68 14.94 15.05
N ASP A 398 5.40 15.59 15.97
CA ASP A 398 6.86 15.67 15.94
C ASP A 398 7.51 14.29 15.97
N ILE A 399 6.94 13.37 16.76
CA ILE A 399 7.42 12.00 16.82
C ILE A 399 7.29 11.27 15.48
N TYR A 400 6.17 11.44 14.76
CA TYR A 400 6.04 10.88 13.43
C TYR A 400 7.07 11.47 12.48
N GLN A 401 7.22 12.80 12.45
CA GLN A 401 8.19 13.45 11.58
C GLN A 401 9.63 12.98 11.85
N TYR A 402 9.96 12.71 13.13
CA TYR A 402 11.27 12.17 13.51
C TYR A 402 11.49 10.75 13.02
N VAL A 403 10.51 9.84 13.23
CA VAL A 403 10.67 8.41 12.91
C VAL A 403 10.33 8.07 11.47
N ALA A 404 9.65 8.95 10.73
CA ALA A 404 9.12 8.65 9.40
C ALA A 404 10.18 8.49 8.31
N TYR A 405 11.38 9.03 8.51
CA TYR A 405 12.45 9.05 7.51
C TYR A 405 13.76 8.45 8.06
N PRO A 406 13.75 7.18 8.51
CA PRO A 406 14.97 6.51 8.91
C PRO A 406 15.83 6.17 7.70
N THR A 407 17.12 5.92 7.95
CA THR A 407 18.08 5.44 6.95
C THR A 407 18.62 4.06 7.33
N PRO A 408 17.75 3.02 7.36
CA PRO A 408 18.20 1.66 7.68
C PRO A 408 19.05 1.06 6.56
N TYR A 409 19.73 -0.04 6.86
CA TYR A 409 20.54 -0.80 5.89
C TYR A 409 21.60 0.05 5.18
N ARG A 410 22.23 0.99 5.89
CA ARG A 410 23.16 1.97 5.31
C ARG A 410 24.29 1.33 4.52
N GLU A 411 24.88 0.25 5.01
CA GLU A 411 25.95 -0.48 4.34
C GLU A 411 25.53 -1.04 2.98
N PHE A 412 24.32 -1.59 2.88
CA PHE A 412 23.80 -2.15 1.63
C PHE A 412 23.36 -1.06 0.64
N VAL A 413 22.82 0.06 1.16
CA VAL A 413 22.51 1.24 0.33
C VAL A 413 23.82 1.88 -0.19
N GLU A 414 24.87 1.95 0.62
CA GLU A 414 26.18 2.43 0.20
C GLU A 414 26.81 1.53 -0.87
N GLU A 415 26.70 0.20 -0.69
CA GLU A 415 27.13 -0.79 -1.69
C GLU A 415 26.37 -0.61 -3.01
N ALA A 416 25.03 -0.45 -2.94
CA ALA A 416 24.19 -0.24 -4.11
C ALA A 416 24.53 1.07 -4.84
N TYR A 417 24.75 2.16 -4.09
CA TYR A 417 25.21 3.43 -4.64
C TYR A 417 26.54 3.30 -5.38
N LYS A 418 27.54 2.69 -4.75
CA LYS A 418 28.87 2.48 -5.36
C LYS A 418 28.81 1.61 -6.62
N THR A 419 27.92 0.62 -6.63
CA THR A 419 27.79 -0.34 -7.74
C THR A 419 27.02 0.24 -8.92
N PHE A 420 25.94 0.99 -8.66
CA PHE A 420 24.97 1.40 -9.68
C PHE A 420 24.90 2.92 -9.92
N GLY A 421 25.49 3.75 -9.06
CA GLY A 421 25.49 5.20 -9.19
C GLY A 421 24.14 5.87 -8.90
N VAL A 422 23.16 5.15 -8.33
CA VAL A 422 21.85 5.71 -7.96
C VAL A 422 21.96 6.43 -6.62
N ASP A 423 21.43 7.66 -6.55
CA ASP A 423 21.45 8.49 -5.34
C ASP A 423 20.85 7.72 -4.13
N LYS A 424 21.59 7.71 -3.02
CA LYS A 424 21.17 7.01 -1.79
C LYS A 424 19.83 7.47 -1.25
N ASN A 425 19.56 8.77 -1.33
CA ASN A 425 18.28 9.33 -0.89
C ASN A 425 17.11 8.86 -1.76
N LEU A 426 17.35 8.61 -3.05
CA LEU A 426 16.35 8.02 -3.94
C LEU A 426 16.10 6.54 -3.60
N ILE A 427 17.16 5.79 -3.27
CA ILE A 427 17.02 4.38 -2.84
C ILE A 427 16.16 4.29 -1.58
N TRP A 428 16.43 5.10 -0.54
CA TRP A 428 15.60 5.15 0.67
C TRP A 428 14.18 5.64 0.39
N ALA A 429 14.01 6.62 -0.52
CA ALA A 429 12.69 7.14 -0.88
C ALA A 429 11.81 6.08 -1.52
N VAL A 430 12.36 5.28 -2.43
CA VAL A 430 11.68 4.14 -3.06
C VAL A 430 11.37 3.07 -2.00
N MET A 431 12.37 2.65 -1.22
CA MET A 431 12.21 1.62 -0.18
C MET A 431 11.12 2.01 0.84
N ARG A 432 11.09 3.28 1.24
CA ARG A 432 10.05 3.81 2.12
C ARG A 432 8.66 3.71 1.50
N GLN A 433 8.54 4.08 0.23
CA GLN A 433 7.25 4.04 -0.48
C GLN A 433 6.76 2.61 -0.73
N GLU A 434 7.67 1.68 -0.99
CA GLU A 434 7.35 0.29 -1.33
C GLU A 434 6.94 -0.56 -0.12
N SER A 435 7.71 -0.51 0.95
CA SER A 435 7.53 -1.43 2.09
C SER A 435 7.48 -0.77 3.46
N LEU A 436 7.73 0.54 3.58
CA LEU A 436 8.07 1.19 4.85
C LEU A 436 9.21 0.47 5.58
N PHE A 437 10.18 -0.05 4.82
CA PHE A 437 11.35 -0.80 5.32
C PHE A 437 11.04 -2.18 5.92
N ASP A 438 9.92 -2.79 5.56
CA ASP A 438 9.63 -4.17 5.94
C ASP A 438 10.28 -5.16 4.96
N PRO A 439 11.33 -5.91 5.37
CA PRO A 439 12.00 -6.86 4.48
C PRO A 439 11.13 -8.06 4.12
N TRP A 440 10.07 -8.32 4.87
CA TRP A 440 9.14 -9.42 4.67
C TRP A 440 7.84 -9.03 3.96
N ALA A 441 7.75 -7.78 3.49
CA ALA A 441 6.56 -7.29 2.83
C ALA A 441 6.23 -8.09 1.56
N ILE A 442 4.95 -8.47 1.42
CA ILE A 442 4.40 -9.08 0.20
C ILE A 442 3.14 -8.30 -0.18
N SER A 443 3.13 -7.76 -1.39
CA SER A 443 1.96 -7.04 -1.89
C SER A 443 0.85 -8.00 -2.35
N PRO A 444 -0.41 -7.55 -2.49
CA PRO A 444 -1.48 -8.37 -3.06
C PRO A 444 -1.20 -8.87 -4.49
N SER A 445 -0.28 -8.20 -5.19
CA SER A 445 0.16 -8.59 -6.54
C SER A 445 1.37 -9.53 -6.54
N GLY A 446 1.93 -9.85 -5.35
CA GLY A 446 3.07 -10.75 -5.20
C GLY A 446 4.45 -10.07 -5.27
N ALA A 447 4.52 -8.74 -5.23
CA ALA A 447 5.79 -8.03 -5.09
C ALA A 447 6.38 -8.23 -3.69
N LYS A 448 7.70 -8.39 -3.55
CA LYS A 448 8.36 -8.88 -2.35
C LYS A 448 9.51 -8.00 -1.87
N GLY A 449 9.64 -7.93 -0.55
CA GLY A 449 10.79 -7.37 0.16
C GLY A 449 10.81 -5.84 0.19
N LEU A 450 11.96 -5.28 0.57
CA LEU A 450 12.17 -3.86 0.83
C LEU A 450 11.80 -2.95 -0.34
N MET A 451 12.18 -3.33 -1.56
CA MET A 451 11.95 -2.58 -2.79
C MET A 451 10.84 -3.18 -3.68
N GLN A 452 10.06 -4.12 -3.13
CA GLN A 452 8.85 -4.70 -3.74
C GLN A 452 9.06 -5.21 -5.18
N LEU A 453 9.97 -6.16 -5.33
CA LEU A 453 10.26 -6.75 -6.63
C LEU A 453 9.29 -7.89 -6.96
N MET A 454 8.78 -7.90 -8.18
CA MET A 454 8.07 -9.04 -8.74
C MET A 454 9.07 -10.17 -9.05
N ASP A 455 8.66 -11.43 -8.87
CA ASP A 455 9.54 -12.60 -9.07
C ASP A 455 10.20 -12.63 -10.46
N PHE A 456 9.47 -12.22 -11.49
CA PHE A 456 9.98 -12.15 -12.84
C PHE A 456 11.07 -11.08 -12.96
N THR A 457 10.82 -9.87 -12.47
CA THR A 457 11.79 -8.75 -12.48
C THR A 457 13.03 -9.09 -11.68
N ALA A 458 12.86 -9.66 -10.46
CA ALA A 458 13.97 -10.06 -9.62
C ALA A 458 14.87 -11.10 -10.31
N ARG A 459 14.27 -12.08 -11.01
CA ARG A 459 14.99 -13.12 -11.75
C ARG A 459 15.78 -12.54 -12.93
N GLU A 460 15.18 -11.69 -13.75
CA GLU A 460 15.84 -11.07 -14.89
C GLU A 460 17.02 -10.19 -14.47
N VAL A 461 16.82 -9.34 -13.47
CA VAL A 461 17.87 -8.46 -12.92
C VAL A 461 18.97 -9.27 -12.27
N SER A 462 18.62 -10.32 -11.51
CA SER A 462 19.58 -11.25 -10.90
C SER A 462 20.51 -11.87 -11.95
N GLN A 463 19.97 -12.35 -13.05
CA GLN A 463 20.76 -12.94 -14.15
C GLN A 463 21.66 -11.90 -14.83
N ARG A 464 21.12 -10.71 -15.11
CA ARG A 464 21.84 -9.65 -15.83
C ARG A 464 23.00 -9.09 -15.05
N TYR A 465 22.83 -8.89 -13.75
CA TYR A 465 23.86 -8.30 -12.88
C TYR A 465 24.61 -9.33 -12.01
N ARG A 466 24.30 -10.61 -12.14
CA ARG A 466 24.89 -11.71 -11.35
C ARG A 466 24.75 -11.51 -9.85
N ILE A 467 23.58 -11.06 -9.41
CA ILE A 467 23.21 -10.90 -8.01
C ILE A 467 22.38 -12.11 -7.59
N THR A 468 22.61 -12.65 -6.39
CA THR A 468 21.79 -13.75 -5.85
C THR A 468 20.32 -13.35 -5.77
N ASN A 469 19.42 -14.19 -6.30
CA ASN A 469 17.98 -13.93 -6.26
C ASN A 469 17.36 -14.36 -4.92
N ASN A 470 17.60 -13.56 -3.89
CA ASN A 470 16.97 -13.73 -2.58
C ASN A 470 16.21 -12.45 -2.20
N VAL A 471 14.94 -12.37 -2.62
CA VAL A 471 14.11 -11.16 -2.47
C VAL A 471 13.75 -10.81 -1.01
N PHE A 472 13.97 -11.71 -0.06
CA PHE A 472 13.75 -11.44 1.36
C PHE A 472 15.03 -11.12 2.13
N SER A 473 16.19 -11.27 1.51
CA SER A 473 17.45 -10.76 2.07
C SER A 473 17.54 -9.26 1.83
N PRO A 474 17.73 -8.44 2.88
CA PRO A 474 17.84 -6.99 2.73
C PRO A 474 18.90 -6.57 1.71
N ARG A 475 20.09 -7.15 1.76
CA ARG A 475 21.19 -6.82 0.85
C ARG A 475 20.83 -7.10 -0.60
N GLU A 476 20.42 -8.34 -0.91
CA GLU A 476 20.10 -8.75 -2.27
C GLU A 476 18.89 -7.98 -2.81
N ASN A 477 17.85 -7.76 -2.00
CA ASN A 477 16.68 -6.98 -2.43
C ASN A 477 17.03 -5.53 -2.77
N ILE A 478 17.87 -4.87 -1.96
CA ILE A 478 18.34 -3.50 -2.22
C ILE A 478 19.18 -3.45 -3.49
N LEU A 479 20.11 -4.38 -3.68
CA LEU A 479 20.93 -4.43 -4.90
C LEU A 479 20.08 -4.68 -6.15
N LEU A 480 19.17 -5.65 -6.13
CA LEU A 480 18.28 -5.96 -7.24
C LEU A 480 17.35 -4.78 -7.57
N GLY A 481 16.74 -4.20 -6.55
CA GLY A 481 15.83 -3.06 -6.72
C GLY A 481 16.53 -1.81 -7.23
N THR A 482 17.75 -1.55 -6.75
CA THR A 482 18.57 -0.42 -7.22
C THR A 482 19.04 -0.62 -8.66
N ALA A 483 19.43 -1.84 -9.03
CA ALA A 483 19.79 -2.17 -10.40
C ALA A 483 18.62 -1.94 -11.36
N TYR A 484 17.41 -2.39 -10.98
CA TYR A 484 16.19 -2.14 -11.78
C TYR A 484 15.85 -0.64 -11.87
N LEU A 485 15.98 0.10 -10.77
CA LEU A 485 15.77 1.55 -10.76
C LEU A 485 16.77 2.27 -11.68
N LYS A 486 18.05 1.87 -11.67
CA LYS A 486 19.07 2.35 -12.59
C LYS A 486 18.67 2.14 -14.04
N GLU A 487 18.19 0.94 -14.40
CA GLU A 487 17.71 0.64 -15.76
C GLU A 487 16.59 1.59 -16.19
N MET A 488 15.65 1.89 -15.27
CA MET A 488 14.57 2.84 -15.56
C MET A 488 15.09 4.27 -15.75
N ILE A 489 16.08 4.70 -14.96
CA ILE A 489 16.71 6.01 -15.10
C ILE A 489 17.44 6.14 -16.45
N GLU A 490 18.18 5.10 -16.84
CA GLU A 490 18.88 5.06 -18.13
C GLU A 490 17.92 5.02 -19.31
N LEU A 491 16.86 4.24 -19.21
CA LEU A 491 15.80 4.15 -20.24
C LEU A 491 15.18 5.51 -20.58
N TRP A 492 15.07 6.38 -19.62
CA TRP A 492 14.48 7.71 -19.75
C TRP A 492 15.53 8.84 -19.75
N ASN A 493 16.79 8.53 -20.07
CA ASN A 493 17.87 9.51 -20.19
C ASN A 493 18.02 10.42 -18.96
N GLY A 494 17.85 9.88 -17.78
CA GLY A 494 17.94 10.62 -16.51
C GLY A 494 16.66 11.32 -16.08
N ASP A 495 15.54 11.16 -16.77
CA ASP A 495 14.24 11.68 -16.34
C ASP A 495 13.67 10.81 -15.19
N TRP A 496 13.86 11.29 -13.98
CA TRP A 496 13.43 10.59 -12.77
C TRP A 496 11.90 10.43 -12.66
N VAL A 497 11.14 11.39 -13.18
CA VAL A 497 9.67 11.32 -13.13
C VAL A 497 9.18 10.09 -13.89
N ARG A 498 9.67 9.93 -15.12
CA ARG A 498 9.34 8.78 -15.96
C ARG A 498 9.96 7.48 -15.46
N ALA A 499 11.17 7.55 -14.94
CA ALA A 499 11.85 6.40 -14.35
C ALA A 499 11.09 5.85 -13.13
N ILE A 500 10.69 6.70 -12.20
CA ILE A 500 9.89 6.34 -11.01
C ILE A 500 8.51 5.80 -11.42
N ALA A 501 7.86 6.44 -12.40
CA ALA A 501 6.60 5.93 -12.95
C ALA A 501 6.77 4.53 -13.55
N SER A 502 7.88 4.29 -14.28
CA SER A 502 8.20 3.00 -14.89
C SER A 502 8.54 1.92 -13.87
N TYR A 503 9.17 2.28 -12.77
CA TYR A 503 9.44 1.36 -11.68
C TYR A 503 8.15 0.76 -11.12
N ASN A 504 7.12 1.59 -10.92
CA ASN A 504 5.82 1.16 -10.40
C ASN A 504 4.92 0.50 -11.45
N ALA A 505 4.73 1.13 -12.61
CA ALA A 505 3.74 0.70 -13.60
C ALA A 505 4.31 -0.22 -14.71
N GLY A 506 5.62 -0.29 -14.80
CA GLY A 506 6.33 -0.92 -15.91
C GLY A 506 6.60 0.03 -17.10
N PRO A 507 7.78 -0.07 -17.73
CA PRO A 507 8.22 0.88 -18.74
C PRO A 507 7.33 0.90 -19.99
N ASN A 508 6.80 -0.24 -20.43
CA ASN A 508 5.94 -0.32 -21.60
C ASN A 508 4.62 0.45 -21.42
N ARG A 509 4.05 0.44 -20.21
CA ARG A 509 2.86 1.25 -19.92
C ARG A 509 3.17 2.74 -19.95
N VAL A 510 4.28 3.15 -19.35
CA VAL A 510 4.67 4.57 -19.27
C VAL A 510 4.99 5.13 -20.65
N ARG A 511 5.57 4.34 -21.57
CA ARG A 511 5.74 4.72 -22.98
C ARG A 511 4.42 4.98 -23.69
N GLY A 512 3.35 4.31 -23.30
CA GLY A 512 2.01 4.50 -23.85
C GLY A 512 1.26 5.72 -23.30
N PHE A 513 1.78 6.43 -22.29
CA PHE A 513 1.18 7.67 -21.80
C PHE A 513 1.52 8.84 -22.70
N ILE A 514 0.69 9.91 -22.68
CA ILE A 514 1.02 11.15 -23.39
C ILE A 514 2.27 11.76 -22.75
N GLN A 515 3.28 12.02 -23.56
CA GLN A 515 4.59 12.50 -23.12
C GLN A 515 4.63 14.04 -23.12
N HIS A 516 4.14 14.65 -22.04
CA HIS A 516 4.28 16.09 -21.86
C HIS A 516 5.70 16.47 -21.45
N ALA A 517 6.22 17.57 -22.01
CA ALA A 517 7.55 18.07 -21.68
C ALA A 517 7.65 18.61 -20.23
N ASP A 518 6.57 19.23 -19.75
CA ASP A 518 6.49 19.70 -18.38
C ASP A 518 6.28 18.52 -17.43
N PRO A 519 7.18 18.28 -16.46
CA PRO A 519 7.10 17.11 -15.57
C PRO A 519 5.86 17.12 -14.68
N TYR A 520 5.36 18.29 -14.28
CA TYR A 520 4.15 18.38 -13.45
C TYR A 520 2.89 18.09 -14.26
N VAL A 521 2.84 18.54 -15.53
CA VAL A 521 1.76 18.17 -16.46
C VAL A 521 1.80 16.66 -16.69
N PHE A 522 2.97 16.08 -16.94
CA PHE A 522 3.11 14.64 -17.11
C PHE A 522 2.60 13.87 -15.86
N ILE A 523 3.03 14.28 -14.65
CA ILE A 523 2.57 13.66 -13.40
C ILE A 523 1.04 13.70 -13.30
N GLU A 524 0.41 14.87 -13.50
CA GLU A 524 -1.04 14.99 -13.37
C GLU A 524 -1.82 14.24 -14.46
N THR A 525 -1.21 14.01 -15.60
CA THR A 525 -1.83 13.26 -16.72
C THR A 525 -1.51 11.77 -16.71
N ILE A 526 -0.76 11.23 -15.74
CA ILE A 526 -0.59 9.78 -15.58
C ILE A 526 -1.97 9.12 -15.43
N PRO A 527 -2.36 8.17 -16.31
CA PRO A 527 -3.68 7.55 -16.29
C PRO A 527 -3.96 6.74 -15.02
N ILE A 528 -2.94 6.07 -14.49
CA ILE A 528 -3.02 5.18 -13.34
C ILE A 528 -2.86 6.02 -12.07
N SER A 529 -3.94 6.16 -11.28
CA SER A 529 -3.94 6.98 -10.06
C SER A 529 -2.92 6.50 -9.02
N GLU A 530 -2.72 5.19 -8.89
CA GLU A 530 -1.70 4.60 -8.03
C GLU A 530 -0.30 5.08 -8.44
N THR A 531 0.05 4.98 -9.71
CA THR A 531 1.34 5.40 -10.25
C THR A 531 1.55 6.92 -10.13
N ARG A 532 0.50 7.72 -10.40
CA ARG A 532 0.56 9.17 -10.22
C ARG A 532 0.89 9.55 -8.77
N ASN A 533 0.22 8.93 -7.82
CA ASN A 533 0.48 9.16 -6.40
C ASN A 533 1.84 8.60 -5.96
N TYR A 534 2.25 7.47 -6.53
CA TYR A 534 3.56 6.87 -6.28
C TYR A 534 4.69 7.83 -6.67
N VAL A 535 4.65 8.39 -7.87
CA VAL A 535 5.65 9.38 -8.34
C VAL A 535 5.73 10.57 -7.40
N LYS A 536 4.59 11.16 -7.03
CA LYS A 536 4.53 12.28 -6.10
C LYS A 536 5.18 11.94 -4.75
N ARG A 537 4.84 10.79 -4.17
CA ARG A 537 5.35 10.36 -2.87
C ARG A 537 6.85 10.04 -2.88
N VAL A 538 7.33 9.37 -3.93
CA VAL A 538 8.77 9.05 -4.04
C VAL A 538 9.59 10.33 -4.18
N LEU A 539 9.17 11.29 -5.01
CA LEU A 539 9.85 12.58 -5.14
C LEU A 539 9.80 13.40 -3.85
N GLU A 540 8.66 13.45 -3.18
CA GLU A 540 8.53 14.10 -1.87
C GLU A 540 9.47 13.47 -0.85
N ASN A 541 9.46 12.15 -0.71
CA ASN A 541 10.37 11.42 0.16
C ASN A 541 11.84 11.71 -0.16
N TYR A 542 12.20 11.73 -1.45
CA TYR A 542 13.56 12.02 -1.89
C TYR A 542 14.05 13.38 -1.39
N TYR A 543 13.26 14.44 -1.59
CA TYR A 543 13.66 15.79 -1.16
C TYR A 543 13.74 15.91 0.37
N ILE A 544 12.88 15.21 1.11
CA ILE A 544 12.96 15.15 2.56
C ILE A 544 14.24 14.42 2.99
N TYR A 545 14.58 13.27 2.41
CA TYR A 545 15.84 12.58 2.69
C TYR A 545 17.06 13.44 2.38
N ARG A 546 17.06 14.10 1.23
CA ARG A 546 18.13 15.01 0.83
C ARG A 546 18.32 16.18 1.81
N ALA A 547 17.25 16.66 2.40
CA ALA A 547 17.31 17.73 3.40
C ALA A 547 17.80 17.24 4.77
N LEU A 548 17.59 15.96 5.10
CA LEU A 548 17.96 15.35 6.39
C LEU A 548 19.38 14.78 6.40
N ASN A 549 19.92 14.37 5.25
CA ASN A 549 21.24 13.76 5.07
C ASN A 549 22.24 14.75 4.46
#